data_1920995b30420df6500a4fe00ba10685
#
_entry.id   1920995b30420df6500a4fe00ba10685
#
_cell.length_a   1.000
_cell.length_b   1.000
_cell.length_c   1.000
_cell.angle_alpha   90.00
_cell.angle_beta   90.00
_cell.angle_gamma   90.00
#
_symmetry.space_group_name_H-M   'P 1'
#
loop_
_entity.id
_entity.type
_entity.pdbx_description
1 polymer ?
#
loop_
_entity_poly.entity_id
_entity_poly.type
_entity_poly.pdbx_seq_one_letter_code
_entity_poly.pdbx_strand_id
1 'polypeptide(L)'
;MDYIVRATAADGQIRALAATTRETVETARQDHNTSPVATAALGRLLTAGAMMGVMMKGDKDLLTLRIHAGGPLNGITVTADSKGNVKGYVGNPDVVIPANKKGKLDVAGAVGVGFMDVIKDLGLKEPYVGQCVLQTSEIAEDLTYYFATSDQIPSSVALGVLFNDDTSVANAGGFIIQLMPFAEDALIDELEKRLKGFSFTALLKQGMSVEAIVRKLFEGYDVELTDSMPCAYVCDCSKERVEQAVISLGRKELGAMIADNKPIEVVCDFCHTKYTFSPDELLNILKNK
;
A
#
# COMPACT_ATOMS: atom_id res chain seq x y z
N MET A 1 -9.90 15.38 0.96
CA MET A 1 -9.54 14.53 2.11
C MET A 1 -9.79 13.09 1.73
N ASP A 2 -8.80 12.23 1.91
CA ASP A 2 -8.90 10.80 1.59
C ASP A 2 -9.61 10.04 2.69
N TYR A 3 -10.33 8.97 2.31
CA TYR A 3 -11.05 8.13 3.25
C TYR A 3 -11.34 6.75 2.66
N ILE A 4 -11.62 5.81 3.57
CA ILE A 4 -11.97 4.41 3.28
C ILE A 4 -13.39 4.18 3.77
N VAL A 5 -14.22 3.55 2.95
CA VAL A 5 -15.58 3.12 3.28
C VAL A 5 -15.61 1.60 3.42
N ARG A 6 -16.25 1.12 4.47
CA ARG A 6 -16.62 -0.30 4.62
C ARG A 6 -18.08 -0.49 4.26
N ALA A 7 -18.36 -1.55 3.54
CA ALA A 7 -19.71 -1.91 3.18
C ALA A 7 -19.93 -3.43 3.23
N THR A 8 -21.19 -3.81 3.41
CA THR A 8 -21.69 -5.15 3.15
C THR A 8 -22.80 -5.09 2.11
N ALA A 9 -23.01 -6.17 1.38
CA ALA A 9 -24.08 -6.28 0.41
C ALA A 9 -24.57 -7.73 0.31
N ALA A 10 -25.73 -7.92 -0.33
CA ALA A 10 -26.34 -9.22 -0.55
C ALA A 10 -26.50 -10.02 0.75
N ASP A 11 -27.22 -9.46 1.73
CA ASP A 11 -27.46 -10.07 3.05
C ASP A 11 -26.14 -10.49 3.76
N GLY A 12 -25.09 -9.68 3.62
CA GLY A 12 -23.79 -9.92 4.23
C GLY A 12 -22.92 -10.96 3.52
N GLN A 13 -23.33 -11.47 2.35
CA GLN A 13 -22.52 -12.40 1.55
C GLN A 13 -21.29 -11.72 0.92
N ILE A 14 -21.34 -10.40 0.78
CA ILE A 14 -20.24 -9.57 0.26
C ILE A 14 -19.77 -8.64 1.37
N ARG A 15 -18.46 -8.57 1.54
CA ARG A 15 -17.77 -7.50 2.27
C ARG A 15 -16.93 -6.68 1.29
N ALA A 16 -17.02 -5.36 1.37
CA ALA A 16 -16.25 -4.47 0.52
C ALA A 16 -15.54 -3.39 1.34
N LEU A 17 -14.33 -3.05 0.91
CA LEU A 17 -13.65 -1.80 1.27
C LEU A 17 -13.42 -1.03 -0.03
N ALA A 18 -13.67 0.26 0.01
CA ALA A 18 -13.41 1.15 -1.11
C ALA A 18 -12.78 2.45 -0.58
N ALA A 19 -11.83 3.00 -1.31
CA ALA A 19 -11.07 4.15 -0.86
C ALA A 19 -10.82 5.16 -1.97
N THR A 20 -10.84 6.46 -1.61
CA THR A 20 -10.14 7.50 -2.35
C THR A 20 -8.83 7.81 -1.64
N THR A 21 -7.72 7.91 -2.39
CA THR A 21 -6.36 8.06 -1.87
C THR A 21 -5.54 9.07 -2.66
N ARG A 22 -6.22 10.07 -3.25
CA ARG A 22 -5.58 11.07 -4.09
C ARG A 22 -4.50 11.86 -3.35
N GLU A 23 -4.84 12.40 -2.17
CA GLU A 23 -3.92 13.21 -1.37
C GLU A 23 -2.77 12.36 -0.83
N THR A 24 -3.08 11.14 -0.39
CA THR A 24 -2.11 10.15 0.09
C THR A 24 -1.05 9.82 -0.97
N VAL A 25 -1.49 9.55 -2.21
CA VAL A 25 -0.59 9.21 -3.32
C VAL A 25 0.17 10.44 -3.81
N GLU A 26 -0.46 11.62 -3.84
CA GLU A 26 0.22 12.86 -4.21
C GLU A 26 1.30 13.24 -3.20
N THR A 27 1.05 13.06 -1.90
CA THR A 27 2.07 13.27 -0.85
C THR A 27 3.26 12.34 -1.09
N ALA A 28 3.03 11.05 -1.31
CA ALA A 28 4.10 10.11 -1.60
C ALA A 28 4.88 10.49 -2.88
N ARG A 29 4.17 10.95 -3.95
CA ARG A 29 4.79 11.42 -5.18
C ARG A 29 5.72 12.60 -4.94
N GLN A 30 5.29 13.56 -4.14
CA GLN A 30 6.08 14.75 -3.82
C GLN A 30 7.26 14.43 -2.92
N ASP A 31 7.06 13.66 -1.85
CA ASP A 31 8.12 13.31 -0.91
C ASP A 31 9.25 12.52 -1.57
N HIS A 32 8.90 11.62 -2.50
CA HIS A 32 9.86 10.75 -3.18
C HIS A 32 10.22 11.21 -4.60
N ASN A 33 9.61 12.29 -5.10
CA ASN A 33 9.78 12.81 -6.46
C ASN A 33 9.63 11.70 -7.53
N THR A 34 8.60 10.87 -7.41
CA THR A 34 8.43 9.70 -8.26
C THR A 34 7.94 10.04 -9.67
N SER A 35 8.48 9.36 -10.67
CA SER A 35 7.97 9.40 -12.04
C SER A 35 6.53 8.89 -12.13
N PRO A 36 5.77 9.19 -13.21
CA PRO A 36 4.37 8.75 -13.31
C PRO A 36 4.17 7.23 -13.17
N VAL A 37 5.06 6.39 -13.73
CA VAL A 37 4.92 4.94 -13.61
C VAL A 37 5.26 4.45 -12.20
N ALA A 38 6.27 5.05 -11.55
CA ALA A 38 6.61 4.76 -10.17
C ALA A 38 5.49 5.20 -9.22
N THR A 39 4.91 6.40 -9.44
CA THR A 39 3.75 6.91 -8.70
C THR A 39 2.54 5.97 -8.88
N ALA A 40 2.27 5.49 -10.09
CA ALA A 40 1.16 4.57 -10.33
C ALA A 40 1.34 3.24 -9.58
N ALA A 41 2.54 2.67 -9.58
CA ALA A 41 2.85 1.44 -8.86
C ALA A 41 2.76 1.63 -7.33
N LEU A 42 3.46 2.65 -6.80
CA LEU A 42 3.44 2.97 -5.37
C LEU A 42 2.03 3.31 -4.90
N GLY A 43 1.30 4.15 -5.63
CA GLY A 43 -0.06 4.59 -5.29
C GLY A 43 -1.07 3.45 -5.25
N ARG A 44 -0.97 2.47 -6.17
CA ARG A 44 -1.79 1.25 -6.10
C ARG A 44 -1.50 0.47 -4.82
N LEU A 45 -0.22 0.26 -4.48
CA LEU A 45 0.14 -0.49 -3.28
C LEU A 45 -0.21 0.27 -1.99
N LEU A 46 -0.06 1.62 -1.96
CA LEU A 46 -0.51 2.46 -0.85
C LEU A 46 -2.02 2.35 -0.62
N THR A 47 -2.81 2.42 -1.71
CA THR A 47 -4.28 2.28 -1.64
C THR A 47 -4.67 0.91 -1.09
N ALA A 48 -4.04 -0.16 -1.57
CA ALA A 48 -4.25 -1.51 -1.06
C ALA A 48 -3.83 -1.63 0.40
N GLY A 49 -2.64 -1.11 0.74
CA GLY A 49 -2.11 -1.12 2.10
C GLY A 49 -3.04 -0.43 3.09
N ALA A 50 -3.56 0.75 2.75
CA ALA A 50 -4.51 1.47 3.58
C ALA A 50 -5.80 0.66 3.84
N MET A 51 -6.40 0.08 2.78
CA MET A 51 -7.58 -0.78 2.92
C MET A 51 -7.30 -2.07 3.70
N MET A 52 -6.16 -2.72 3.47
CA MET A 52 -5.79 -3.93 4.19
C MET A 52 -5.38 -3.65 5.64
N GLY A 53 -4.76 -2.51 5.90
CA GLY A 53 -4.41 -2.05 7.25
C GLY A 53 -5.64 -1.95 8.14
N VAL A 54 -6.69 -1.30 7.65
CA VAL A 54 -7.94 -1.15 8.42
C VAL A 54 -8.73 -2.46 8.59
N MET A 55 -8.36 -3.54 7.91
CA MET A 55 -8.91 -4.88 8.17
C MET A 55 -8.37 -5.49 9.46
N MET A 56 -7.23 -5.02 9.96
CA MET A 56 -6.64 -5.47 11.22
C MET A 56 -7.44 -4.96 12.41
N LYS A 57 -7.36 -5.64 13.54
CA LYS A 57 -8.24 -5.41 14.69
C LYS A 57 -7.56 -4.69 15.84
N GLY A 58 -6.25 -4.87 15.99
CA GLY A 58 -5.49 -4.32 17.10
C GLY A 58 -4.99 -2.91 16.80
N ASP A 59 -5.06 -2.01 17.77
CA ASP A 59 -4.60 -0.62 17.63
C ASP A 59 -3.10 -0.47 17.33
N LYS A 60 -2.32 -1.52 17.60
CA LYS A 60 -0.88 -1.59 17.39
C LYS A 60 -0.49 -2.50 16.24
N ASP A 61 -1.47 -3.13 15.59
CA ASP A 61 -1.23 -4.01 14.46
C ASP A 61 -0.61 -3.21 13.31
N LEU A 62 0.37 -3.82 12.64
CA LEU A 62 1.08 -3.21 11.54
C LEU A 62 1.11 -4.18 10.35
N LEU A 63 0.67 -3.68 9.20
CA LEU A 63 0.77 -4.37 7.92
C LEU A 63 1.98 -3.86 7.16
N THR A 64 2.77 -4.76 6.59
CA THR A 64 3.78 -4.40 5.59
C THR A 64 3.53 -5.21 4.31
N LEU A 65 3.38 -4.51 3.20
CA LEU A 65 3.35 -5.07 1.85
C LEU A 65 4.71 -4.79 1.20
N ARG A 66 5.39 -5.84 0.74
CA ARG A 66 6.69 -5.69 0.11
C ARG A 66 6.72 -6.45 -1.22
N ILE A 67 7.02 -5.75 -2.28
CA ILE A 67 7.24 -6.33 -3.60
C ILE A 67 8.74 -6.43 -3.86
N HIS A 68 9.21 -7.65 -4.07
CA HIS A 68 10.57 -7.97 -4.51
C HIS A 68 10.50 -8.43 -5.96
N ALA A 69 10.94 -7.60 -6.88
CA ALA A 69 10.84 -7.90 -8.30
C ALA A 69 12.03 -7.35 -9.08
N GLY A 70 12.33 -7.98 -10.21
CA GLY A 70 13.50 -7.67 -11.02
C GLY A 70 13.31 -6.53 -12.02
N GLY A 71 12.19 -5.80 -11.94
CA GLY A 71 11.95 -4.66 -12.81
C GLY A 71 12.70 -3.40 -12.37
N PRO A 72 12.69 -2.35 -13.19
CA PRO A 72 13.47 -1.13 -12.96
C PRO A 72 13.05 -0.32 -11.73
N LEU A 73 11.86 -0.57 -11.15
CA LEU A 73 11.43 0.04 -9.86
C LEU A 73 12.25 -0.44 -8.66
N ASN A 74 12.95 -1.57 -8.79
CA ASN A 74 13.79 -2.13 -7.72
C ASN A 74 13.04 -2.36 -6.40
N GLY A 75 11.79 -2.85 -6.50
CA GLY A 75 10.93 -3.17 -5.37
C GLY A 75 10.07 -2.00 -4.86
N ILE A 76 9.05 -2.35 -4.07
CA ILE A 76 8.13 -1.40 -3.43
C ILE A 76 7.88 -1.88 -2.00
N THR A 77 7.92 -0.97 -1.05
CA THR A 77 7.56 -1.25 0.35
C THR A 77 6.47 -0.28 0.81
N VAL A 78 5.41 -0.82 1.39
CA VAL A 78 4.31 -0.04 1.99
C VAL A 78 4.02 -0.59 3.38
N THR A 79 3.83 0.30 4.34
CA THR A 79 3.43 -0.04 5.70
C THR A 79 2.15 0.72 6.05
N ALA A 80 1.19 0.04 6.66
CA ALA A 80 -0.09 0.61 7.06
C ALA A 80 -0.51 0.13 8.45
N ASP A 81 -1.25 0.96 9.18
CA ASP A 81 -1.84 0.62 10.47
C ASP A 81 -3.36 0.40 10.37
N SER A 82 -3.99 0.06 11.49
CA SER A 82 -5.44 -0.16 11.59
C SER A 82 -6.27 1.13 11.60
N LYS A 83 -5.62 2.32 11.58
CA LYS A 83 -6.26 3.64 11.69
C LYS A 83 -6.33 4.38 10.35
N GLY A 84 -5.90 3.73 9.25
CA GLY A 84 -5.87 4.32 7.92
C GLY A 84 -4.61 5.13 7.60
N ASN A 85 -3.62 5.14 8.47
CA ASN A 85 -2.31 5.72 8.15
C ASN A 85 -1.52 4.75 7.29
N VAL A 86 -0.90 5.27 6.23
CA VAL A 86 -0.09 4.49 5.31
C VAL A 86 1.15 5.28 4.92
N LYS A 87 2.25 4.59 4.66
CA LYS A 87 3.50 5.14 4.13
C LYS A 87 4.17 4.11 3.25
N GLY A 88 4.98 4.57 2.31
CA GLY A 88 5.66 3.63 1.40
C GLY A 88 6.66 4.33 0.50
N TYR A 89 7.52 3.55 -0.12
CA TYR A 89 8.52 4.01 -1.07
C TYR A 89 8.80 2.96 -2.15
N VAL A 90 9.45 3.38 -3.22
CA VAL A 90 10.00 2.52 -4.28
C VAL A 90 11.53 2.55 -4.25
N GLY A 91 12.19 1.47 -4.66
CA GLY A 91 13.65 1.41 -4.67
C GLY A 91 14.29 2.34 -5.72
N ASN A 92 13.59 2.62 -6.82
CA ASN A 92 14.00 3.58 -7.83
C ASN A 92 12.81 4.46 -8.25
N PRO A 93 12.78 5.73 -7.83
CA PRO A 93 11.68 6.65 -8.12
C PRO A 93 11.70 7.21 -9.55
N ASP A 94 12.85 7.24 -10.23
CA ASP A 94 13.06 7.93 -11.50
C ASP A 94 12.83 7.05 -12.74
N VAL A 95 12.09 5.95 -12.59
CA VAL A 95 11.86 5.01 -13.69
C VAL A 95 11.07 5.64 -14.82
N VAL A 96 11.63 5.60 -16.03
CA VAL A 96 10.94 6.00 -17.26
C VAL A 96 11.01 4.84 -18.25
N ILE A 97 9.85 4.31 -18.62
CA ILE A 97 9.70 3.23 -19.60
C ILE A 97 8.58 3.57 -20.59
N PRO A 98 8.60 2.99 -21.80
CA PRO A 98 7.52 3.18 -22.78
C PRO A 98 6.17 2.75 -22.22
N ALA A 99 5.11 3.36 -22.74
CA ALA A 99 3.75 2.92 -22.48
C ALA A 99 3.54 1.46 -22.97
N ASN A 100 2.63 0.75 -22.30
CA ASN A 100 2.27 -0.59 -22.69
C ASN A 100 1.50 -0.61 -24.03
N LYS A 101 1.21 -1.80 -24.58
CA LYS A 101 0.51 -1.98 -25.86
C LYS A 101 -0.88 -1.31 -25.93
N LYS A 102 -1.46 -0.95 -24.80
CA LYS A 102 -2.75 -0.24 -24.69
C LYS A 102 -2.58 1.28 -24.55
N GLY A 103 -1.37 1.81 -24.69
CA GLY A 103 -1.05 3.23 -24.53
C GLY A 103 -1.15 3.74 -23.09
N LYS A 104 -1.10 2.85 -22.09
CA LYS A 104 -1.13 3.18 -20.66
C LYS A 104 0.25 3.03 -20.04
N LEU A 105 0.46 3.63 -18.85
CA LEU A 105 1.66 3.40 -18.06
C LEU A 105 1.86 1.89 -17.85
N ASP A 106 3.07 1.40 -18.14
CA ASP A 106 3.42 -0.02 -18.04
C ASP A 106 3.90 -0.36 -16.61
N VAL A 107 2.94 -0.43 -15.68
CA VAL A 107 3.23 -0.76 -14.28
C VAL A 107 3.82 -2.16 -14.18
N ALA A 108 3.29 -3.11 -14.92
CA ALA A 108 3.80 -4.48 -14.95
C ALA A 108 5.26 -4.55 -15.40
N GLY A 109 5.61 -3.84 -16.47
CA GLY A 109 7.01 -3.74 -16.95
C GLY A 109 7.93 -3.03 -15.95
N ALA A 110 7.42 -2.03 -15.23
CA ALA A 110 8.19 -1.31 -14.21
C ALA A 110 8.46 -2.17 -12.96
N VAL A 111 7.48 -2.95 -12.51
CA VAL A 111 7.59 -3.87 -11.37
C VAL A 111 8.43 -5.09 -11.76
N GLY A 112 8.12 -5.74 -12.87
CA GLY A 112 8.80 -6.94 -13.34
C GLY A 112 8.38 -8.21 -12.60
N VAL A 113 9.05 -9.32 -12.91
CA VAL A 113 8.77 -10.64 -12.31
C VAL A 113 9.35 -10.72 -10.91
N GLY A 114 8.61 -11.30 -9.97
CA GLY A 114 9.03 -11.42 -8.59
C GLY A 114 7.97 -11.99 -7.68
N PHE A 115 8.01 -11.60 -6.43
CA PHE A 115 7.06 -12.03 -5.40
C PHE A 115 6.65 -10.87 -4.48
N MET A 116 5.54 -11.04 -3.82
CA MET A 116 5.01 -10.11 -2.83
C MET A 116 4.91 -10.79 -1.47
N ASP A 117 5.44 -10.12 -0.44
CA ASP A 117 5.26 -10.47 0.96
C ASP A 117 4.15 -9.61 1.57
N VAL A 118 3.26 -10.26 2.31
CA VAL A 118 2.26 -9.63 3.16
C VAL A 118 2.59 -10.00 4.60
N ILE A 119 3.12 -9.04 5.35
CA ILE A 119 3.60 -9.22 6.71
C ILE A 119 2.61 -8.55 7.66
N LYS A 120 2.00 -9.33 8.55
CA LYS A 120 1.06 -8.85 9.57
C LYS A 120 1.71 -9.00 10.95
N ASP A 121 2.16 -7.87 11.51
CA ASP A 121 2.63 -7.81 12.90
C ASP A 121 1.45 -7.54 13.83
N LEU A 122 1.05 -8.55 14.56
CA LEU A 122 -0.10 -8.54 15.48
C LEU A 122 0.36 -8.47 16.95
N GLY A 123 1.60 -8.05 17.19
CA GLY A 123 2.19 -8.01 18.53
C GLY A 123 2.53 -9.39 19.10
N LEU A 124 2.58 -10.42 18.26
CA LEU A 124 3.00 -11.78 18.63
C LEU A 124 4.54 -11.90 18.60
N LYS A 125 5.06 -13.02 19.09
CA LYS A 125 6.51 -13.28 19.09
C LYS A 125 7.15 -13.15 17.71
N GLU A 126 6.43 -13.60 16.67
CA GLU A 126 6.83 -13.50 15.27
C GLU A 126 5.65 -12.99 14.44
N PRO A 127 5.86 -12.13 13.45
CA PRO A 127 4.82 -11.69 12.55
C PRO A 127 4.35 -12.85 11.66
N TYR A 128 3.09 -12.80 11.25
CA TYR A 128 2.60 -13.64 10.17
C TYR A 128 3.15 -13.15 8.84
N VAL A 129 3.70 -14.04 8.03
CA VAL A 129 4.23 -13.73 6.70
C VAL A 129 3.55 -14.62 5.66
N GLY A 130 2.73 -14.00 4.81
CA GLY A 130 2.21 -14.63 3.59
C GLY A 130 3.03 -14.17 2.39
N GLN A 131 3.35 -15.08 1.49
CA GLN A 131 4.10 -14.77 0.27
C GLN A 131 3.38 -15.33 -0.96
N CYS A 132 3.36 -14.59 -2.05
CA CYS A 132 2.90 -15.09 -3.34
C CYS A 132 3.79 -14.60 -4.50
N VAL A 133 3.88 -15.42 -5.54
CA VAL A 133 4.52 -15.03 -6.80
C VAL A 133 3.61 -14.03 -7.52
N LEU A 134 4.18 -12.97 -8.07
CA LEU A 134 3.44 -12.01 -8.88
C LEU A 134 2.96 -12.70 -10.17
N GLN A 135 1.67 -12.61 -10.43
CA GLN A 135 1.04 -13.23 -11.59
C GLN A 135 1.13 -12.33 -12.82
N THR A 136 0.88 -11.04 -12.62
CA THR A 136 0.84 -10.05 -13.70
C THR A 136 1.71 -8.84 -13.42
N SER A 137 2.12 -8.63 -12.18
CA SER A 137 2.84 -7.44 -11.71
C SER A 137 2.03 -6.14 -11.83
N GLU A 138 0.70 -6.23 -12.02
CA GLU A 138 -0.24 -5.09 -12.03
C GLU A 138 -0.74 -4.74 -10.62
N ILE A 139 -0.24 -5.41 -9.58
CA ILE A 139 -0.52 -5.21 -8.15
C ILE A 139 -1.94 -5.64 -7.76
N ALA A 140 -2.98 -5.14 -8.42
CA ALA A 140 -4.37 -5.48 -8.10
C ALA A 140 -4.67 -6.97 -8.33
N GLU A 141 -4.25 -7.50 -9.46
CA GLU A 141 -4.40 -8.92 -9.81
C GLU A 141 -3.54 -9.81 -8.90
N ASP A 142 -2.33 -9.35 -8.56
CA ASP A 142 -1.43 -10.06 -7.67
C ASP A 142 -2.00 -10.15 -6.24
N LEU A 143 -2.63 -9.08 -5.76
CA LEU A 143 -3.34 -9.09 -4.47
C LEU A 143 -4.60 -9.97 -4.51
N THR A 144 -5.34 -9.98 -5.62
CA THR A 144 -6.46 -10.90 -5.83
C THR A 144 -5.98 -12.34 -5.70
N TYR A 145 -4.85 -12.68 -6.33
CA TYR A 145 -4.24 -13.99 -6.23
C TYR A 145 -3.76 -14.31 -4.80
N TYR A 146 -3.13 -13.34 -4.11
CA TYR A 146 -2.73 -13.50 -2.71
C TYR A 146 -3.92 -13.85 -1.81
N PHE A 147 -5.03 -13.11 -1.91
CA PHE A 147 -6.22 -13.40 -1.09
C PHE A 147 -6.77 -14.79 -1.36
N ALA A 148 -6.80 -15.23 -2.61
CA ALA A 148 -7.31 -16.53 -2.97
C ALA A 148 -6.42 -17.68 -2.48
N THR A 149 -5.09 -17.52 -2.56
CA THR A 149 -4.15 -18.63 -2.31
C THR A 149 -3.59 -18.64 -0.89
N SER A 150 -3.34 -17.47 -0.29
CA SER A 150 -2.73 -17.36 1.04
C SER A 150 -3.79 -17.18 2.13
N ASP A 151 -4.68 -16.20 1.97
CA ASP A 151 -5.75 -15.96 2.95
C ASP A 151 -6.98 -16.86 2.72
N GLN A 152 -7.05 -17.55 1.58
CA GLN A 152 -8.15 -18.46 1.17
C GLN A 152 -9.51 -17.77 1.15
N ILE A 153 -9.53 -16.48 0.80
CA ILE A 153 -10.75 -15.66 0.71
C ILE A 153 -10.94 -15.27 -0.75
N PRO A 154 -11.98 -15.76 -1.44
CA PRO A 154 -12.30 -15.31 -2.78
C PRO A 154 -12.50 -13.78 -2.80
N SER A 155 -11.66 -13.09 -3.55
CA SER A 155 -11.60 -11.63 -3.53
C SER A 155 -11.47 -11.07 -4.93
N SER A 156 -11.89 -9.82 -5.11
CA SER A 156 -11.59 -9.01 -6.29
C SER A 156 -11.00 -7.69 -5.85
N VAL A 157 -9.88 -7.31 -6.44
CA VAL A 157 -9.16 -6.07 -6.14
C VAL A 157 -9.10 -5.21 -7.39
N ALA A 158 -9.44 -3.94 -7.28
CA ALA A 158 -9.22 -2.96 -8.33
C ALA A 158 -8.55 -1.72 -7.76
N LEU A 159 -7.48 -1.28 -8.38
CA LEU A 159 -6.65 -0.17 -7.95
C LEU A 159 -6.31 0.72 -9.15
N GLY A 160 -6.27 2.02 -8.95
CA GLY A 160 -5.92 2.92 -10.04
C GLY A 160 -5.37 4.26 -9.56
N VAL A 161 -4.53 4.85 -10.41
CA VAL A 161 -4.01 6.21 -10.27
C VAL A 161 -4.16 6.89 -11.63
N LEU A 162 -4.75 8.07 -11.64
CA LEU A 162 -4.90 8.93 -12.81
C LEU A 162 -4.12 10.22 -12.58
N PHE A 163 -3.56 10.76 -13.64
CA PHE A 163 -2.71 11.94 -13.63
C PHE A 163 -3.35 13.10 -14.37
N ASN A 164 -3.01 14.32 -13.95
CA ASN A 164 -3.17 15.54 -14.71
C ASN A 164 -2.04 15.68 -15.74
N ASP A 165 -2.16 16.66 -16.63
CA ASP A 165 -1.17 16.92 -17.68
C ASP A 165 0.21 17.33 -17.10
N ASP A 166 0.23 17.92 -15.90
CA ASP A 166 1.42 18.29 -15.14
C ASP A 166 2.04 17.12 -14.34
N THR A 167 1.56 15.91 -14.54
CA THR A 167 1.94 14.68 -13.84
C THR A 167 1.58 14.61 -12.35
N SER A 168 0.86 15.59 -11.81
CA SER A 168 0.27 15.48 -10.47
C SER A 168 -0.87 14.46 -10.44
N VAL A 169 -1.17 13.90 -9.27
CA VAL A 169 -2.23 12.90 -9.14
C VAL A 169 -3.61 13.56 -9.25
N ALA A 170 -4.34 13.24 -10.31
CA ALA A 170 -5.72 13.69 -10.52
C ALA A 170 -6.70 12.94 -9.63
N ASN A 171 -6.62 11.61 -9.65
CA ASN A 171 -7.43 10.70 -8.83
C ASN A 171 -6.64 9.43 -8.51
N ALA A 172 -6.79 8.92 -7.30
CA ALA A 172 -6.30 7.61 -6.89
C ALA A 172 -7.34 6.95 -6.00
N GLY A 173 -7.41 5.63 -6.06
CA GLY A 173 -8.34 4.87 -5.25
C GLY A 173 -8.57 3.47 -5.79
N GLY A 174 -9.47 2.75 -5.15
CA GLY A 174 -9.78 1.39 -5.51
C GLY A 174 -10.74 0.74 -4.54
N PHE A 175 -10.88 -0.58 -4.69
CA PHE A 175 -11.67 -1.41 -3.78
C PHE A 175 -11.03 -2.78 -3.58
N ILE A 176 -11.40 -3.41 -2.47
CA ILE A 176 -11.24 -4.82 -2.18
C ILE A 176 -12.62 -5.37 -1.86
N ILE A 177 -13.09 -6.32 -2.64
CA ILE A 177 -14.35 -7.03 -2.45
C ILE A 177 -14.01 -8.46 -2.06
N GLN A 178 -14.66 -8.96 -1.03
CA GLN A 178 -14.46 -10.32 -0.53
C GLN A 178 -15.79 -11.03 -0.39
N LEU A 179 -15.82 -12.28 -0.84
CA LEU A 179 -16.97 -13.15 -0.69
C LEU A 179 -16.89 -13.91 0.63
N MET A 180 -18.01 -13.97 1.33
CA MET A 180 -18.11 -14.74 2.56
C MET A 180 -18.27 -16.25 2.23
N PRO A 181 -17.89 -17.17 3.14
CA PRO A 181 -17.92 -18.62 2.87
C PRO A 181 -19.29 -19.19 2.49
N PHE A 182 -20.36 -18.45 2.75
CA PHE A 182 -21.75 -18.84 2.42
C PHE A 182 -22.30 -18.09 1.19
N ALA A 183 -21.44 -17.42 0.41
CA ALA A 183 -21.86 -16.74 -0.81
C ALA A 183 -22.34 -17.73 -1.86
N GLU A 184 -23.47 -17.42 -2.50
CA GLU A 184 -24.09 -18.22 -3.54
C GLU A 184 -23.34 -18.13 -4.87
N ASP A 185 -23.20 -19.22 -5.62
CA ASP A 185 -22.51 -19.24 -6.92
C ASP A 185 -23.11 -18.23 -7.92
N ALA A 186 -24.44 -18.08 -7.90
CA ALA A 186 -25.12 -17.10 -8.75
C ALA A 186 -24.70 -15.64 -8.48
N LEU A 187 -24.41 -15.32 -7.22
CA LEU A 187 -23.92 -14.02 -6.81
C LEU A 187 -22.47 -13.79 -7.32
N ILE A 188 -21.65 -14.82 -7.32
CA ILE A 188 -20.28 -14.79 -7.84
C ILE A 188 -20.30 -14.46 -9.34
N ASP A 189 -21.09 -15.19 -10.11
CA ASP A 189 -21.23 -15.00 -11.56
C ASP A 189 -21.74 -13.59 -11.92
N GLU A 190 -22.67 -13.08 -11.14
CA GLU A 190 -23.23 -11.74 -11.35
C GLU A 190 -22.19 -10.66 -11.02
N LEU A 191 -21.47 -10.82 -9.92
CA LEU A 191 -20.40 -9.87 -9.52
C LEU A 191 -19.28 -9.84 -10.55
N GLU A 192 -18.84 -10.98 -11.06
CA GLU A 192 -17.83 -11.04 -12.12
C GLU A 192 -18.28 -10.29 -13.39
N LYS A 193 -19.56 -10.42 -13.79
CA LYS A 193 -20.10 -9.68 -14.94
C LYS A 193 -20.08 -8.17 -14.70
N ARG A 194 -20.42 -7.71 -13.50
CA ARG A 194 -20.43 -6.28 -13.13
C ARG A 194 -19.02 -5.68 -13.07
N LEU A 195 -18.05 -6.46 -12.63
CA LEU A 195 -16.65 -6.04 -12.54
C LEU A 195 -15.99 -5.93 -13.93
N LYS A 196 -16.48 -6.63 -14.95
CA LYS A 196 -15.98 -6.50 -16.33
C LYS A 196 -16.18 -5.07 -16.84
N GLY A 197 -15.06 -4.37 -17.06
CA GLY A 197 -15.07 -2.98 -17.55
C GLY A 197 -15.41 -1.93 -16.49
N PHE A 198 -15.59 -2.30 -15.22
CA PHE A 198 -15.79 -1.36 -14.15
C PHE A 198 -14.50 -0.62 -13.82
N SER A 199 -14.53 0.71 -13.89
CA SER A 199 -13.36 1.55 -13.57
C SER A 199 -13.67 2.49 -12.41
N PHE A 200 -13.20 2.13 -11.24
CA PHE A 200 -13.38 2.91 -10.01
C PHE A 200 -12.86 4.34 -10.13
N THR A 201 -11.61 4.49 -10.61
CA THR A 201 -10.98 5.81 -10.78
C THR A 201 -11.63 6.68 -11.85
N ALA A 202 -12.22 6.07 -12.89
CA ALA A 202 -12.99 6.83 -13.87
C ALA A 202 -14.27 7.43 -13.28
N LEU A 203 -14.92 6.72 -12.37
CA LEU A 203 -16.09 7.22 -11.64
C LEU A 203 -15.71 8.31 -10.63
N LEU A 204 -14.59 8.17 -9.92
CA LEU A 204 -14.02 9.24 -9.10
C LEU A 204 -13.73 10.50 -9.93
N LYS A 205 -13.18 10.35 -11.15
CA LYS A 205 -12.93 11.46 -12.06
C LYS A 205 -14.21 12.17 -12.49
N GLN A 206 -15.34 11.46 -12.55
CA GLN A 206 -16.67 12.04 -12.82
C GLN A 206 -17.28 12.75 -11.60
N GLY A 207 -16.57 12.79 -10.46
CA GLY A 207 -17.02 13.44 -9.23
C GLY A 207 -17.94 12.58 -8.36
N MET A 208 -18.05 11.27 -8.62
CA MET A 208 -18.80 10.38 -7.74
C MET A 208 -18.07 10.17 -6.42
N SER A 209 -18.80 10.18 -5.30
CA SER A 209 -18.26 9.80 -3.99
C SER A 209 -17.99 8.28 -3.92
N VAL A 210 -17.14 7.86 -2.99
CA VAL A 210 -16.85 6.43 -2.79
C VAL A 210 -18.12 5.65 -2.50
N GLU A 211 -19.00 6.17 -1.66
CA GLU A 211 -20.30 5.57 -1.31
C GLU A 211 -21.21 5.39 -2.54
N ALA A 212 -21.26 6.42 -3.40
CA ALA A 212 -22.06 6.36 -4.62
C ALA A 212 -21.50 5.30 -5.59
N ILE A 213 -20.18 5.15 -5.67
CA ILE A 213 -19.52 4.13 -6.49
C ILE A 213 -19.83 2.73 -5.95
N VAL A 214 -19.75 2.54 -4.61
CA VAL A 214 -20.06 1.26 -3.95
C VAL A 214 -21.52 0.89 -4.20
N ARG A 215 -22.47 1.83 -4.01
CA ARG A 215 -23.90 1.59 -4.29
C ARG A 215 -24.16 1.27 -5.75
N LYS A 216 -23.45 1.92 -6.66
CA LYS A 216 -23.54 1.63 -8.11
C LYS A 216 -23.03 0.23 -8.46
N LEU A 217 -21.92 -0.18 -7.83
CA LEU A 217 -21.33 -1.50 -8.05
C LEU A 217 -22.27 -2.63 -7.61
N PHE A 218 -22.93 -2.44 -6.47
CA PHE A 218 -23.86 -3.41 -5.90
C PHE A 218 -25.33 -3.04 -6.14
N GLU A 219 -25.64 -2.30 -7.21
CA GLU A 219 -27.01 -1.94 -7.56
C GLU A 219 -27.92 -3.16 -7.65
N GLY A 220 -29.09 -3.10 -6.99
CA GLY A 220 -30.03 -4.21 -6.90
C GLY A 220 -29.81 -5.17 -5.72
N TYR A 221 -28.73 -4.98 -4.96
CA TYR A 221 -28.51 -5.64 -3.66
C TYR A 221 -28.74 -4.67 -2.52
N ASP A 222 -29.07 -5.20 -1.35
CA ASP A 222 -29.10 -4.40 -0.12
C ASP A 222 -27.65 -4.04 0.28
N VAL A 223 -27.33 -2.74 0.22
CA VAL A 223 -25.99 -2.20 0.50
C VAL A 223 -26.02 -1.43 1.80
N GLU A 224 -25.35 -1.96 2.79
CA GLU A 224 -25.11 -1.29 4.05
C GLU A 224 -23.70 -0.70 4.10
N LEU A 225 -23.60 0.62 4.32
CA LEU A 225 -22.33 1.30 4.60
C LEU A 225 -22.11 1.25 6.10
N THR A 226 -21.18 0.41 6.53
CA THR A 226 -21.01 0.08 7.96
C THR A 226 -20.07 1.02 8.68
N ASP A 227 -19.10 1.60 7.98
CA ASP A 227 -18.10 2.49 8.59
C ASP A 227 -17.42 3.35 7.52
N SER A 228 -16.89 4.50 7.95
CA SER A 228 -16.02 5.36 7.15
C SER A 228 -14.92 5.94 8.02
N MET A 229 -13.68 5.84 7.58
CA MET A 229 -12.52 6.33 8.31
C MET A 229 -11.55 7.11 7.42
N PRO A 230 -10.84 8.11 7.98
CA PRO A 230 -9.84 8.85 7.22
C PRO A 230 -8.70 7.94 6.76
N CYS A 231 -8.04 8.37 5.67
CA CYS A 231 -6.82 7.76 5.16
C CYS A 231 -5.81 8.86 4.89
N ALA A 232 -4.55 8.65 5.26
CA ALA A 232 -3.51 9.64 5.02
C ALA A 232 -2.12 9.00 4.90
N TYR A 233 -1.23 9.68 4.14
CA TYR A 233 0.19 9.38 4.17
C TYR A 233 0.79 9.94 5.47
N VAL A 234 1.22 9.06 6.36
CA VAL A 234 1.75 9.46 7.68
C VAL A 234 3.02 8.68 7.98
N CYS A 235 4.13 9.40 8.12
CA CYS A 235 5.36 8.82 8.63
C CYS A 235 5.55 9.18 10.10
N ASP A 236 5.60 8.18 10.96
CA ASP A 236 5.77 8.28 12.40
C ASP A 236 7.22 8.04 12.85
N CYS A 237 8.20 8.30 11.96
CA CYS A 237 9.61 8.19 12.32
C CYS A 237 9.98 9.24 13.38
N SER A 238 10.91 8.86 14.24
CA SER A 238 11.49 9.75 15.25
C SER A 238 12.96 9.41 15.46
N LYS A 239 13.71 10.31 16.13
CA LYS A 239 15.12 10.06 16.40
C LYS A 239 15.31 8.79 17.24
N GLU A 240 14.41 8.53 18.19
CA GLU A 240 14.44 7.34 19.06
C GLU A 240 14.21 6.04 18.26
N ARG A 241 13.30 6.05 17.26
CA ARG A 241 13.10 4.90 16.38
C ARG A 241 14.30 4.64 15.48
N VAL A 242 14.89 5.71 14.93
CA VAL A 242 16.12 5.59 14.11
C VAL A 242 17.30 5.14 14.96
N GLU A 243 17.38 5.57 16.22
CA GLU A 243 18.38 5.07 17.18
C GLU A 243 18.30 3.55 17.36
N GLN A 244 17.09 2.98 17.45
CA GLN A 244 16.93 1.52 17.52
C GLN A 244 17.45 0.81 16.26
N ALA A 245 17.26 1.41 15.08
CA ALA A 245 17.85 0.90 13.84
C ALA A 245 19.37 0.97 13.86
N VAL A 246 19.95 2.08 14.34
CA VAL A 246 21.41 2.23 14.53
C VAL A 246 21.94 1.20 15.52
N ILE A 247 21.24 0.95 16.62
CA ILE A 247 21.57 -0.10 17.60
C ILE A 247 21.64 -1.48 16.93
N SER A 248 20.76 -1.77 15.98
CA SER A 248 20.68 -3.08 15.31
C SER A 248 21.89 -3.41 14.43
N LEU A 249 22.68 -2.41 14.00
CA LEU A 249 23.91 -2.60 13.21
C LEU A 249 24.99 -3.43 13.96
N GLY A 250 24.94 -3.44 15.29
CA GLY A 250 25.87 -4.22 16.09
C GLY A 250 27.11 -3.43 16.54
N ARG A 251 27.80 -3.97 17.57
CA ARG A 251 28.94 -3.29 18.23
C ARG A 251 30.09 -2.99 17.29
N LYS A 252 30.35 -3.85 16.32
CA LYS A 252 31.49 -3.71 15.40
C LYS A 252 31.29 -2.48 14.48
N GLU A 253 30.14 -2.37 13.86
CA GLU A 253 29.83 -1.26 12.95
C GLU A 253 29.73 0.07 13.72
N LEU A 254 29.06 0.09 14.87
CA LEU A 254 29.01 1.26 15.75
C LEU A 254 30.40 1.72 16.17
N GLY A 255 31.30 0.76 16.54
CA GLY A 255 32.69 1.06 16.91
C GLY A 255 33.48 1.70 15.76
N ALA A 256 33.29 1.24 14.52
CA ALA A 256 33.90 1.83 13.34
C ALA A 256 33.42 3.28 13.12
N MET A 257 32.09 3.51 13.18
CA MET A 257 31.50 4.84 13.04
C MET A 257 32.00 5.83 14.10
N ILE A 258 32.16 5.38 15.34
CA ILE A 258 32.72 6.20 16.43
C ILE A 258 34.20 6.51 16.18
N ALA A 259 34.99 5.55 15.69
CA ALA A 259 36.43 5.72 15.44
C ALA A 259 36.67 6.77 14.31
N ASP A 260 35.76 6.90 13.34
CA ASP A 260 35.81 7.92 12.29
C ASP A 260 35.65 9.35 12.84
N ASN A 261 35.18 9.49 14.07
CA ASN A 261 34.98 10.76 14.78
C ASN A 261 34.25 11.82 13.98
N LYS A 262 33.23 11.39 13.18
CA LYS A 262 32.35 12.26 12.37
C LYS A 262 30.88 11.97 12.70
N PRO A 263 30.01 13.01 12.64
CA PRO A 263 28.59 12.78 12.73
C PRO A 263 28.13 11.89 11.57
N ILE A 264 27.20 10.96 11.84
CA ILE A 264 26.52 10.18 10.82
C ILE A 264 25.13 10.79 10.54
N GLU A 265 24.70 10.75 9.30
CA GLU A 265 23.34 11.10 8.90
C GLU A 265 22.60 9.83 8.50
N VAL A 266 21.43 9.63 9.08
CA VAL A 266 20.49 8.56 8.71
C VAL A 266 19.25 9.22 8.13
N VAL A 267 18.85 8.80 6.94
CA VAL A 267 17.68 9.33 6.24
C VAL A 267 16.55 8.31 6.33
N CYS A 268 15.35 8.76 6.67
CA CYS A 268 14.18 7.89 6.67
C CYS A 268 13.73 7.59 5.24
N ASP A 269 13.66 6.32 4.87
CA ASP A 269 13.23 5.89 3.52
C ASP A 269 11.79 6.30 3.19
N PHE A 270 10.93 6.53 4.20
CA PHE A 270 9.52 6.85 4.00
C PHE A 270 9.21 8.34 3.82
N CYS A 271 10.00 9.25 4.41
CA CYS A 271 9.70 10.69 4.38
C CYS A 271 10.94 11.58 4.19
N HIS A 272 12.09 10.99 3.96
CA HIS A 272 13.39 11.64 3.77
C HIS A 272 13.81 12.59 4.91
N THR A 273 13.17 12.49 6.09
CA THR A 273 13.63 13.21 7.27
C THR A 273 15.03 12.73 7.65
N LYS A 274 15.93 13.68 7.89
CA LYS A 274 17.32 13.43 8.23
C LYS A 274 17.53 13.47 9.73
N TYR A 275 18.21 12.46 10.26
CA TYR A 275 18.57 12.33 11.64
C TYR A 275 20.10 12.27 11.77
N THR A 276 20.68 13.19 12.51
CA THR A 276 22.12 13.23 12.74
C THR A 276 22.45 12.68 14.13
N PHE A 277 23.46 11.84 14.19
CA PHE A 277 24.03 11.32 15.42
C PHE A 277 25.50 11.74 15.53
N SER A 278 25.84 12.45 16.61
CA SER A 278 27.22 12.78 16.92
C SER A 278 28.01 11.56 17.40
N PRO A 279 29.37 11.59 17.37
CA PRO A 279 30.18 10.54 17.93
C PRO A 279 29.88 10.26 19.41
N ASP A 280 29.56 11.29 20.19
CA ASP A 280 29.21 11.14 21.61
C ASP A 280 27.85 10.43 21.79
N GLU A 281 26.87 10.74 20.96
CA GLU A 281 25.58 10.03 20.97
C GLU A 281 25.77 8.57 20.59
N LEU A 282 26.56 8.25 19.55
CA LEU A 282 26.89 6.87 19.17
C LEU A 282 27.61 6.12 20.27
N LEU A 283 28.52 6.80 20.98
CA LEU A 283 29.22 6.20 22.13
C LEU A 283 28.28 5.87 23.29
N ASN A 284 27.29 6.75 23.56
CA ASN A 284 26.26 6.50 24.56
C ASN A 284 25.35 5.33 24.17
N ILE A 285 24.94 5.25 22.90
CA ILE A 285 24.20 4.12 22.35
C ILE A 285 24.97 2.81 22.57
N LEU A 286 26.29 2.80 22.28
CA LEU A 286 27.13 1.60 22.42
C LEU A 286 27.27 1.16 23.88
N LYS A 287 27.31 2.09 24.85
CA LYS A 287 27.42 1.79 26.28
C LYS A 287 26.12 1.23 26.88
N ASN A 288 24.96 1.65 26.34
CA ASN A 288 23.64 1.25 26.85
C ASN A 288 23.12 -0.08 26.20
N LYS A 289 23.91 -0.68 25.31
CA LYS A 289 23.69 -1.98 24.67
C LYS A 289 24.46 -3.09 25.41
#